data_40f8c2c24519effa8d72daed5a5fac60
#
_entry.id   40f8c2c24519effa8d72daed5a5fac60
#
_cell.length_a   1.000
_cell.length_b   1.000
_cell.length_c   1.000
_cell.angle_alpha   90.00
_cell.angle_beta   90.00
_cell.angle_gamma   90.00
#
_symmetry.space_group_name_H-M   'P 1'
#
loop_
_entity.id
_entity.type
_entity.pdbx_description
1 polymer ?
#
loop_
_entity_poly.entity_id
_entity_poly.type
_entity_poly.pdbx_seq_one_letter_code
_entity_poly.pdbx_strand_id
1 'polypeptide(L)'
;SATMDWMEQEQERGITITSAATSCLWQKNREDYSVNIIDTPGHVDFTFEVERSLRVLDGAVMVLCGVAGVQPQTETVWRQAKRYQVPTIAFVNKMDRVGADFRHVINTLKEQLQIQPVAIQIPIGAEDRFEGVVDLITMQAYYFDEAGYGVDFECRKLSGDLEACLLYTSPSPRDCRL
;
A
#
# COMPACT_ATOMS: atom_id res chain seq x y z
N SER A 1 19.26 -1.14 6.17
CA SER A 1 18.39 -1.12 7.35
C SER A 1 17.35 -0.03 7.16
N ALA A 2 16.12 -0.27 7.57
CA ALA A 2 15.08 0.73 7.51
C ALA A 2 15.43 1.88 8.47
N THR A 3 15.16 3.12 8.06
CA THR A 3 15.52 4.32 8.84
C THR A 3 14.81 4.39 10.20
N MET A 4 13.68 3.69 10.33
CA MET A 4 12.85 3.67 11.54
C MET A 4 13.15 2.50 12.47
N ASP A 5 13.89 1.48 12.02
CA ASP A 5 14.38 0.37 12.85
C ASP A 5 15.65 0.80 13.58
N TRP A 6 15.50 1.43 14.73
CA TRP A 6 16.61 2.00 15.50
C TRP A 6 17.19 1.06 16.55
N MET A 7 16.49 -0.02 16.91
CA MET A 7 16.97 -1.02 17.84
C MET A 7 17.88 -2.04 17.16
N GLU A 8 18.98 -2.41 17.81
CA GLU A 8 19.91 -3.41 17.30
C GLU A 8 19.22 -4.74 16.97
N GLN A 9 18.27 -5.15 17.82
CA GLN A 9 17.47 -6.38 17.63
C GLN A 9 16.54 -6.30 16.41
N GLU A 10 16.02 -5.14 16.07
CA GLU A 10 15.21 -4.92 14.87
C GLU A 10 16.06 -5.04 13.61
N GLN A 11 17.26 -4.45 13.65
CA GLN A 11 18.22 -4.51 12.54
C GLN A 11 18.76 -5.92 12.30
N GLU A 12 19.07 -6.67 13.37
CA GLU A 12 19.53 -8.05 13.29
C GLU A 12 18.47 -9.00 12.75
N ARG A 13 17.22 -8.85 13.19
CA ARG A 13 16.10 -9.72 12.79
C ARG A 13 15.39 -9.28 11.52
N GLY A 14 15.59 -8.02 11.10
CA GLY A 14 14.90 -7.43 9.95
C GLY A 14 13.39 -7.30 10.14
N ILE A 15 12.94 -7.10 11.41
CA ILE A 15 11.53 -6.90 11.76
C ILE A 15 11.41 -5.73 12.74
N THR A 16 10.37 -4.90 12.55
CA THR A 16 10.00 -3.86 13.51
C THR A 16 9.42 -4.49 14.76
N ILE A 17 9.93 -4.13 15.93
CA ILE A 17 9.48 -4.63 17.26
C ILE A 17 8.65 -3.55 17.97
N THR A 18 9.12 -2.30 17.95
CA THR A 18 8.50 -1.16 18.63
C THR A 18 7.96 -0.16 17.61
N SER A 19 6.83 0.46 17.90
CA SER A 19 6.33 1.53 17.04
C SER A 19 7.29 2.73 17.07
N ALA A 20 7.67 3.20 15.88
CA ALA A 20 8.51 4.38 15.69
C ALA A 20 7.69 5.50 15.04
N ALA A 21 7.92 6.74 15.48
CA ALA A 21 7.25 7.91 14.93
C ALA A 21 8.27 8.88 14.35
N THR A 22 7.97 9.38 13.15
CA THR A 22 8.74 10.43 12.50
C THR A 22 7.82 11.48 11.90
N SER A 23 8.32 12.70 11.78
CA SER A 23 7.57 13.81 11.19
C SER A 23 8.29 14.29 9.94
N CYS A 24 7.53 14.55 8.90
CA CYS A 24 8.04 15.17 7.68
C CYS A 24 7.16 16.33 7.24
N LEU A 25 7.76 17.26 6.51
CA LEU A 25 7.03 18.35 5.85
C LEU A 25 6.81 17.96 4.40
N TRP A 26 5.56 18.03 3.97
CA TRP A 26 5.16 17.79 2.60
C TRP A 26 4.58 19.07 2.00
N GLN A 27 5.18 19.55 0.93
CA GLN A 27 4.68 20.74 0.23
C GLN A 27 3.89 20.34 -1.02
N LYS A 28 2.63 20.77 -1.10
CA LYS A 28 1.76 20.58 -2.26
C LYS A 28 0.97 21.84 -2.55
N ASN A 29 0.95 22.27 -3.79
CA ASN A 29 0.22 23.47 -4.24
C ASN A 29 0.54 24.76 -3.46
N ARG A 30 1.77 24.93 -2.98
CA ARG A 30 2.27 26.02 -2.12
C ARG A 30 1.70 26.00 -0.68
N GLU A 31 1.12 24.91 -0.28
CA GLU A 31 0.70 24.67 1.11
C GLU A 31 1.64 23.66 1.75
N ASP A 32 2.02 23.91 3.01
CA ASP A 32 2.88 23.03 3.78
C ASP A 32 2.03 22.15 4.68
N TYR A 33 2.25 20.84 4.56
CA TYR A 33 1.59 19.83 5.38
C TYR A 33 2.60 19.19 6.32
N SER A 34 2.29 19.13 7.61
CA SER A 34 3.04 18.32 8.56
C SER A 34 2.46 16.91 8.60
N VAL A 35 3.24 15.94 8.17
CA VAL A 35 2.84 14.53 8.15
C VAL A 35 3.60 13.79 9.23
N ASN A 36 2.88 13.19 10.18
CA ASN A 36 3.43 12.33 11.20
C ASN A 36 3.22 10.89 10.79
N ILE A 37 4.31 10.15 10.59
CA ILE A 37 4.29 8.75 10.19
C ILE A 37 4.57 7.92 11.43
N ILE A 38 3.69 6.97 11.75
CA ILE A 38 3.87 5.99 12.80
C ILE A 38 4.05 4.63 12.11
N ASP A 39 5.26 4.09 12.16
CA ASP A 39 5.54 2.74 11.70
C ASP A 39 5.23 1.75 12.84
N THR A 40 4.46 0.72 12.53
CA THR A 40 3.99 -0.26 13.50
C THR A 40 4.47 -1.66 13.14
N PRO A 41 4.82 -2.50 14.14
CA PRO A 41 5.22 -3.87 13.88
C PRO A 41 4.06 -4.67 13.26
N GLY A 42 4.40 -5.52 12.28
CA GLY A 42 3.43 -6.39 11.60
C GLY A 42 3.21 -7.74 12.28
N HIS A 43 3.93 -8.05 13.36
CA HIS A 43 3.88 -9.36 14.03
C HIS A 43 2.71 -9.45 15.03
N VAL A 44 2.09 -10.61 15.14
CA VAL A 44 0.91 -10.84 16.01
C VAL A 44 1.18 -10.56 17.48
N ASP A 45 2.39 -10.78 17.96
CA ASP A 45 2.77 -10.54 19.35
C ASP A 45 2.73 -9.04 19.74
N PHE A 46 2.78 -8.15 18.75
CA PHE A 46 2.81 -6.70 18.94
C PHE A 46 1.47 -6.00 18.63
N THR A 47 0.38 -6.74 18.66
CA THR A 47 -0.98 -6.22 18.36
C THR A 47 -1.37 -5.02 19.25
N PHE A 48 -0.86 -4.97 20.47
CA PHE A 48 -1.13 -3.87 21.42
C PHE A 48 -0.50 -2.54 20.95
N GLU A 49 0.70 -2.58 20.36
CA GLU A 49 1.36 -1.41 19.80
C GLU A 49 0.56 -0.84 18.61
N VAL A 50 0.02 -1.72 17.76
CA VAL A 50 -0.88 -1.33 16.67
C VAL A 50 -2.15 -0.68 17.21
N GLU A 51 -2.77 -1.27 18.24
CA GLU A 51 -4.01 -0.75 18.83
C GLU A 51 -3.81 0.63 19.48
N ARG A 52 -2.68 0.86 20.15
CA ARG A 52 -2.33 2.18 20.70
C ARG A 52 -2.20 3.23 19.61
N SER A 53 -1.53 2.87 18.51
CA SER A 53 -1.32 3.77 17.38
C SER A 53 -2.64 4.14 16.71
N LEU A 54 -3.54 3.19 16.50
CA LEU A 54 -4.84 3.41 15.85
C LEU A 54 -5.72 4.46 16.55
N ARG A 55 -5.49 4.74 17.83
CA ARG A 55 -6.27 5.75 18.58
C ARG A 55 -5.96 7.19 18.20
N VAL A 56 -4.82 7.42 17.57
CA VAL A 56 -4.33 8.76 17.23
C VAL A 56 -4.15 8.98 15.74
N LEU A 57 -4.47 7.97 14.91
CA LEU A 57 -4.30 8.04 13.47
C LEU A 57 -5.49 8.71 12.78
N ASP A 58 -5.20 9.62 11.86
CA ASP A 58 -6.18 10.20 10.92
C ASP A 58 -6.43 9.28 9.72
N GLY A 59 -5.47 8.42 9.40
CA GLY A 59 -5.55 7.42 8.34
C GLY A 59 -4.46 6.36 8.48
N ALA A 60 -4.63 5.23 7.83
CA ALA A 60 -3.69 4.12 7.85
C ALA A 60 -3.34 3.63 6.44
N VAL A 61 -2.10 3.22 6.25
CA VAL A 61 -1.64 2.48 5.08
C VAL A 61 -1.43 1.03 5.47
N MET A 62 -2.28 0.15 4.98
CA MET A 62 -2.19 -1.29 5.20
C MET A 62 -1.30 -1.92 4.12
N VAL A 63 -0.10 -2.36 4.49
CA VAL A 63 0.85 -2.95 3.56
C VAL A 63 0.59 -4.44 3.40
N LEU A 64 0.30 -4.86 2.17
CA LEU A 64 0.02 -6.25 1.79
C LEU A 64 1.17 -6.81 0.94
N CYS A 65 1.41 -8.10 1.05
CA CYS A 65 2.37 -8.79 0.20
C CYS A 65 1.72 -9.16 -1.14
N GLY A 66 2.34 -8.80 -2.26
CA GLY A 66 1.87 -9.14 -3.61
C GLY A 66 1.76 -10.63 -3.90
N VAL A 67 2.54 -11.44 -3.17
CA VAL A 67 2.52 -12.91 -3.29
C VAL A 67 1.49 -13.56 -2.36
N ALA A 68 1.50 -13.16 -1.08
CA ALA A 68 0.69 -13.82 -0.05
C ALA A 68 -0.73 -13.23 0.10
N GLY A 69 -0.96 -12.01 -0.38
CA GLY A 69 -2.24 -11.34 -0.18
C GLY A 69 -2.53 -11.01 1.29
N VAL A 70 -3.78 -11.22 1.69
CA VAL A 70 -4.24 -11.06 3.08
C VAL A 70 -3.74 -12.23 3.91
N GLN A 71 -3.19 -11.93 5.07
CA GLN A 71 -2.69 -12.90 6.06
C GLN A 71 -3.48 -12.76 7.37
N PRO A 72 -3.44 -13.73 8.29
CA PRO A 72 -4.17 -13.68 9.57
C PRO A 72 -3.89 -12.41 10.39
N GLN A 73 -2.66 -11.91 10.35
CA GLN A 73 -2.28 -10.64 10.99
C GLN A 73 -3.03 -9.45 10.37
N THR A 74 -3.16 -9.46 9.04
CA THR A 74 -3.87 -8.43 8.30
C THR A 74 -5.34 -8.35 8.71
N GLU A 75 -6.00 -9.49 8.89
CA GLU A 75 -7.40 -9.53 9.35
C GLU A 75 -7.54 -8.92 10.76
N THR A 76 -6.60 -9.22 11.65
CA THR A 76 -6.62 -8.70 13.02
C THR A 76 -6.48 -7.17 13.02
N VAL A 77 -5.48 -6.64 12.30
CA VAL A 77 -5.23 -5.20 12.18
C VAL A 77 -6.40 -4.51 11.49
N TRP A 78 -6.96 -5.11 10.43
CA TRP A 78 -8.13 -4.58 9.75
C TRP A 78 -9.35 -4.44 10.67
N ARG A 79 -9.66 -5.47 11.49
CA ARG A 79 -10.77 -5.42 12.46
C ARG A 79 -10.56 -4.30 13.48
N GLN A 80 -9.32 -4.10 13.93
CA GLN A 80 -8.98 -3.00 14.84
C GLN A 80 -9.15 -1.64 14.17
N ALA A 81 -8.61 -1.44 12.96
CA ALA A 81 -8.75 -0.19 12.22
C ALA A 81 -10.23 0.15 11.99
N LYS A 82 -11.05 -0.84 11.62
CA LYS A 82 -12.49 -0.67 11.46
C LYS A 82 -13.20 -0.30 12.79
N ARG A 83 -12.79 -0.91 13.92
CA ARG A 83 -13.32 -0.58 15.24
C ARG A 83 -13.06 0.87 15.64
N TYR A 84 -11.87 1.37 15.30
CA TYR A 84 -11.48 2.77 15.56
C TYR A 84 -11.91 3.73 14.44
N GLN A 85 -12.58 3.24 13.40
CA GLN A 85 -13.06 4.01 12.25
C GLN A 85 -11.93 4.77 11.51
N VAL A 86 -10.73 4.20 11.48
CA VAL A 86 -9.58 4.78 10.79
C VAL A 86 -9.69 4.50 9.30
N PRO A 87 -9.76 5.54 8.43
CA PRO A 87 -9.72 5.37 6.98
C PRO A 87 -8.46 4.64 6.57
N THR A 88 -8.58 3.67 5.69
CA THR A 88 -7.45 2.80 5.33
C THR A 88 -7.26 2.70 3.83
N ILE A 89 -6.02 2.90 3.38
CA ILE A 89 -5.57 2.61 2.02
C ILE A 89 -4.73 1.34 2.05
N ALA A 90 -5.00 0.40 1.15
CA ALA A 90 -4.16 -0.79 0.96
C ALA A 90 -3.02 -0.49 -0.02
N PHE A 91 -1.80 -0.83 0.37
CA PHE A 91 -0.61 -0.76 -0.47
C PHE A 91 -0.07 -2.15 -0.73
N VAL A 92 -0.04 -2.57 -2.00
CA VAL A 92 0.48 -3.89 -2.39
C VAL A 92 1.97 -3.77 -2.66
N ASN A 93 2.77 -4.36 -1.79
CA ASN A 93 4.24 -4.34 -1.83
C ASN A 93 4.79 -5.64 -2.41
N LYS A 94 6.04 -5.64 -2.84
CA LYS A 94 6.77 -6.79 -3.37
C LYS A 94 6.18 -7.34 -4.67
N MET A 95 5.75 -6.43 -5.55
CA MET A 95 5.24 -6.79 -6.86
C MET A 95 6.32 -7.29 -7.83
N ASP A 96 7.58 -7.07 -7.48
CA ASP A 96 8.81 -7.55 -8.13
C ASP A 96 9.15 -9.03 -7.80
N ARG A 97 8.49 -9.62 -6.81
CA ARG A 97 8.78 -11.01 -6.41
C ARG A 97 8.07 -12.03 -7.27
N VAL A 98 8.74 -13.19 -7.47
CA VAL A 98 8.16 -14.35 -8.15
C VAL A 98 6.87 -14.79 -7.42
N GLY A 99 5.80 -14.98 -8.18
CA GLY A 99 4.46 -15.31 -7.67
C GLY A 99 3.62 -14.10 -7.27
N ALA A 100 4.08 -12.87 -7.51
CA ALA A 100 3.29 -11.68 -7.23
C ALA A 100 2.13 -11.55 -8.22
N ASP A 101 0.91 -11.44 -7.69
CA ASP A 101 -0.31 -11.28 -8.46
C ASP A 101 -1.25 -10.27 -7.78
N PHE A 102 -1.38 -9.10 -8.40
CA PHE A 102 -2.25 -8.03 -7.91
C PHE A 102 -3.73 -8.44 -7.86
N ARG A 103 -4.21 -9.22 -8.84
CA ARG A 103 -5.61 -9.69 -8.89
C ARG A 103 -5.88 -10.68 -7.76
N HIS A 104 -4.92 -11.54 -7.47
CA HIS A 104 -5.01 -12.44 -6.32
C HIS A 104 -5.16 -11.65 -5.02
N VAL A 105 -4.36 -10.60 -4.81
CA VAL A 105 -4.45 -9.74 -3.61
C VAL A 105 -5.84 -9.08 -3.51
N ILE A 106 -6.36 -8.53 -4.60
CA ILE A 106 -7.72 -7.95 -4.64
C ILE A 106 -8.79 -8.98 -4.27
N ASN A 107 -8.67 -10.21 -4.76
CA ASN A 107 -9.62 -11.28 -4.44
C ASN A 107 -9.52 -11.70 -2.97
N THR A 108 -8.31 -11.83 -2.40
CA THR A 108 -8.15 -12.11 -0.96
C THR A 108 -8.76 -11.02 -0.09
N LEU A 109 -8.66 -9.75 -0.47
CA LEU A 109 -9.34 -8.64 0.23
C LEU A 109 -10.87 -8.80 0.22
N LYS A 110 -11.45 -9.17 -0.93
CA LYS A 110 -12.90 -9.39 -1.05
C LYS A 110 -13.36 -10.57 -0.21
N GLU A 111 -12.66 -11.69 -0.31
CA GLU A 111 -13.08 -12.96 0.29
C GLU A 111 -12.84 -13.00 1.80
N GLN A 112 -11.66 -12.57 2.25
CA GLN A 112 -11.25 -12.70 3.66
C GLN A 112 -11.71 -11.51 4.52
N LEU A 113 -11.60 -10.29 3.99
CA LEU A 113 -12.04 -9.10 4.73
C LEU A 113 -13.50 -8.70 4.46
N GLN A 114 -14.16 -9.35 3.47
CA GLN A 114 -15.54 -9.07 3.08
C GLN A 114 -15.78 -7.59 2.75
N ILE A 115 -14.85 -7.01 1.99
CA ILE A 115 -14.92 -5.62 1.55
C ILE A 115 -14.96 -5.53 0.02
N GLN A 116 -15.35 -4.37 -0.49
CA GLN A 116 -15.25 -4.03 -1.91
C GLN A 116 -14.04 -3.09 -2.11
N PRO A 117 -12.83 -3.61 -2.41
CA PRO A 117 -11.69 -2.77 -2.68
C PRO A 117 -11.85 -2.05 -4.02
N VAL A 118 -11.46 -0.77 -4.04
CA VAL A 118 -11.41 0.03 -5.26
C VAL A 118 -9.93 0.26 -5.59
N ALA A 119 -9.48 -0.24 -6.73
CA ALA A 119 -8.12 0.01 -7.18
C ALA A 119 -8.02 1.47 -7.65
N ILE A 120 -7.09 2.22 -7.06
CA ILE A 120 -6.73 3.58 -7.49
C ILE A 120 -5.45 3.57 -8.33
N GLN A 121 -4.65 2.51 -8.23
CA GLN A 121 -3.48 2.25 -9.06
C GLN A 121 -3.46 0.78 -9.48
N ILE A 122 -2.94 0.52 -10.68
CA ILE A 122 -2.78 -0.83 -11.23
C ILE A 122 -1.31 -1.01 -11.63
N PRO A 123 -0.67 -2.15 -11.28
CA PRO A 123 0.72 -2.39 -11.66
C PRO A 123 0.86 -2.59 -13.17
N ILE A 124 1.98 -2.11 -13.73
CA ILE A 124 2.43 -2.38 -15.10
C ILE A 124 3.44 -3.50 -15.00
N GLY A 125 3.07 -4.68 -15.51
CA GLY A 125 3.86 -5.87 -15.35
C GLY A 125 3.72 -6.51 -13.97
N ALA A 126 4.46 -7.58 -13.75
CA ALA A 126 4.56 -8.29 -12.48
C ALA A 126 5.89 -9.06 -12.43
N GLU A 127 6.35 -9.41 -11.25
CA GLU A 127 7.60 -10.12 -11.03
C GLU A 127 8.81 -9.36 -11.61
N ASP A 128 9.66 -10.05 -12.40
CA ASP A 128 10.82 -9.49 -13.10
C ASP A 128 10.45 -8.46 -14.19
N ARG A 129 9.17 -8.36 -14.54
CA ARG A 129 8.63 -7.40 -15.52
C ARG A 129 7.82 -6.28 -14.88
N PHE A 130 7.93 -6.09 -13.57
CA PHE A 130 7.29 -4.98 -12.89
C PHE A 130 8.05 -3.68 -13.20
N GLU A 131 7.43 -2.79 -13.98
CA GLU A 131 8.06 -1.56 -14.47
C GLU A 131 7.47 -0.30 -13.82
N GLY A 132 6.27 -0.38 -13.26
CA GLY A 132 5.62 0.81 -12.73
C GLY A 132 4.15 0.62 -12.38
N VAL A 133 3.40 1.73 -12.35
CA VAL A 133 1.98 1.73 -12.05
C VAL A 133 1.20 2.68 -12.96
N VAL A 134 -0.05 2.34 -13.22
CA VAL A 134 -1.02 3.27 -13.80
C VAL A 134 -1.85 3.87 -12.68
N ASP A 135 -1.88 5.19 -12.59
CA ASP A 135 -2.77 5.93 -11.71
C ASP A 135 -4.11 6.16 -12.41
N LEU A 136 -5.17 5.62 -11.82
CA LEU A 136 -6.52 5.68 -12.39
C LEU A 136 -7.24 7.02 -12.12
N ILE A 137 -6.71 7.83 -11.20
CA ILE A 137 -7.25 9.16 -10.89
C ILE A 137 -6.77 10.16 -11.92
N THR A 138 -5.47 10.15 -12.22
CA THR A 138 -4.83 11.07 -13.18
C THR A 138 -4.80 10.50 -14.60
N MET A 139 -5.10 9.22 -14.78
CA MET A 139 -5.01 8.48 -16.06
C MET A 139 -3.62 8.60 -16.67
N GLN A 140 -2.59 8.39 -15.86
CA GLN A 140 -1.18 8.46 -16.25
C GLN A 140 -0.44 7.20 -15.82
N ALA A 141 0.57 6.81 -16.61
CA ALA A 141 1.47 5.71 -16.29
C ALA A 141 2.77 6.27 -15.70
N TYR A 142 3.19 5.70 -14.58
CA TYR A 142 4.43 6.04 -13.89
C TYR A 142 5.37 4.84 -13.98
N TYR A 143 6.50 5.02 -14.66
CA TYR A 143 7.55 4.02 -14.79
C TYR A 143 8.68 4.36 -13.83
N PHE A 144 9.11 3.40 -13.03
CA PHE A 144 10.16 3.59 -12.03
C PHE A 144 11.53 3.26 -12.63
N ASP A 145 12.54 4.07 -12.31
CA ASP A 145 13.92 3.75 -12.65
C ASP A 145 14.52 2.84 -11.58
N GLU A 146 14.99 1.66 -11.98
CA GLU A 146 15.66 0.70 -11.09
C GLU A 146 16.95 1.28 -10.49
N ALA A 147 17.68 2.12 -11.24
CA ALA A 147 18.94 2.71 -10.80
C ALA A 147 18.76 3.74 -9.66
N GLY A 148 17.59 4.40 -9.60
CA GLY A 148 17.26 5.45 -8.63
C GLY A 148 16.49 4.96 -7.40
N TYR A 149 16.38 3.65 -7.15
CA TYR A 149 15.53 3.10 -6.07
C TYR A 149 14.08 3.61 -6.09
N GLY A 150 13.55 3.91 -7.28
CA GLY A 150 12.20 4.41 -7.46
C GLY A 150 11.98 5.89 -7.06
N VAL A 151 13.04 6.63 -6.77
CA VAL A 151 12.97 8.08 -6.53
C VAL A 151 12.72 8.83 -7.83
N ASP A 152 13.39 8.39 -8.89
CA ASP A 152 13.20 8.93 -10.23
C ASP A 152 12.13 8.10 -10.95
N PHE A 153 11.18 8.79 -11.57
CA PHE A 153 10.12 8.16 -12.33
C PHE A 153 9.80 8.96 -13.59
N GLU A 154 9.40 8.26 -14.64
CA GLU A 154 8.93 8.86 -15.88
C GLU A 154 7.40 8.79 -15.92
N CYS A 155 6.75 9.94 -16.16
CA CYS A 155 5.31 10.02 -16.32
C CYS A 155 4.96 10.02 -17.81
N ARG A 156 4.13 9.06 -18.25
CA ARG A 156 3.66 8.93 -19.63
C ARG A 156 2.13 8.95 -19.69
N LYS A 157 1.58 9.56 -20.75
CA LYS A 157 0.16 9.40 -21.04
C LYS A 157 -0.12 7.95 -21.44
N LEU A 158 -1.30 7.47 -21.08
CA LEU A 158 -1.74 6.13 -21.45
C LEU A 158 -1.79 6.03 -22.99
N SER A 159 -1.22 4.97 -23.53
CA SER A 159 -1.36 4.59 -24.95
C SER A 159 -2.46 3.55 -25.10
N GLY A 160 -3.08 3.50 -26.28
CA GLY A 160 -4.31 2.77 -26.56
C GLY A 160 -4.41 1.30 -26.05
N ASP A 161 -3.30 0.57 -26.01
CA ASP A 161 -3.31 -0.81 -25.51
C ASP A 161 -3.50 -0.90 -23.99
N LEU A 162 -2.88 0.02 -23.22
CA LEU A 162 -3.06 0.13 -21.78
C LEU A 162 -4.47 0.67 -21.44
N GLU A 163 -4.97 1.61 -22.23
CA GLU A 163 -6.31 2.16 -22.06
C GLU A 163 -7.39 1.10 -22.29
N ALA A 164 -7.24 0.25 -23.30
CA ALA A 164 -8.13 -0.88 -23.54
C ALA A 164 -8.11 -1.91 -22.39
N CYS A 165 -6.92 -2.22 -21.85
CA CYS A 165 -6.77 -3.13 -20.72
C CYS A 165 -7.44 -2.59 -19.44
N LEU A 166 -7.38 -1.28 -19.21
CA LEU A 166 -8.00 -0.62 -18.07
C LEU A 166 -9.52 -0.60 -18.11
N LEU A 167 -10.12 -0.49 -19.30
CA LEU A 167 -11.58 -0.56 -19.48
C LEU A 167 -12.17 -1.91 -19.07
N TYR A 168 -11.39 -3.00 -19.13
CA TYR A 168 -11.81 -4.33 -18.69
C TYR A 168 -11.53 -4.61 -17.19
N THR A 169 -10.67 -3.82 -16.54
CA THR A 169 -10.25 -4.05 -15.15
C THR A 169 -10.79 -3.02 -14.16
N SER A 170 -11.21 -1.86 -14.65
CA SER A 170 -11.85 -0.84 -13.82
C SER A 170 -13.31 -1.25 -13.54
N PRO A 171 -13.77 -1.22 -12.28
CA PRO A 171 -15.21 -1.31 -12.02
C PRO A 171 -15.88 -0.15 -12.76
N SER A 172 -16.93 -0.45 -13.52
CA SER A 172 -17.68 0.56 -14.24
C SER A 172 -18.09 1.69 -13.27
N PRO A 173 -18.05 2.97 -13.68
CA PRO A 173 -18.59 4.07 -12.86
C PRO A 173 -20.03 3.87 -12.42
N ARG A 174 -20.76 2.91 -13.05
CA ARG A 174 -22.12 2.51 -12.66
C ARG A 174 -22.17 1.59 -11.45
N ASP A 175 -21.06 0.90 -11.12
CA ASP A 175 -20.98 -0.01 -9.98
C ASP A 175 -20.57 0.71 -8.68
N CYS A 176 -20.18 1.98 -8.76
CA CYS A 176 -19.87 2.85 -7.61
C CYS A 176 -21.10 3.63 -7.10
N ARG A 177 -22.32 3.10 -7.23
CA ARG A 177 -23.46 3.66 -6.51
C ARG A 177 -23.41 3.15 -5.06
N LEU A 178 -22.93 4.02 -4.18
CA LEU A 178 -23.22 3.99 -2.75
C LEU A 178 -24.72 4.24 -2.50
#